data_a908591fb5f6f6b2d5dedc58c282c52d
#
_entry.id   a908591fb5f6f6b2d5dedc58c282c52d
#
_cell.length_a   1.000
_cell.length_b   1.000
_cell.length_c   1.000
_cell.angle_alpha   90.00
_cell.angle_beta   90.00
_cell.angle_gamma   90.00
#
_symmetry.space_group_name_H-M   'P 1'
#
loop_
_entity.id
_entity.type
_entity.pdbx_description
1 polymer ?
#
loop_
_entity_poly.entity_id
_entity_poly.type
_entity_poly.pdbx_seq_one_letter_code
_entity_poly.pdbx_strand_id
1 'polypeptide(L)'
;MKQLFYLALLLLGSSHLLANNIEVNNVSLTGQNTTDGFTLVQFDLSWENSWRISVGPANWDAAWVFVKYRVNGNLWQHATINLTGGNTPGGAELDVADDLTGAFLFRSADGTGNISWTNVQLRWNYRDDGVDDNALVDVQVFAIEMVYVPEAPFFVGTGFNGDEIDEFFTLAQFGPFFLRNPYQVSSEAAITVANAAGSLYYDSTVQGGDQAGPIPASFPKGFAAYYCMKYEVSQDQWIGFFNTLTQTQKEGLDVTGPLGKNTDDEIIRNTIAWPDGGNATTTNPNIPLNYVRNEFLMAYLDWSGLRLMTELEFEKACRGTLSAVGNEFAWGNSNIHNAIYTYTNEGLPNEQIADPGSGTGNAVFQ
;
A
#
# COMPACT_ATOMS: atom_id res chain seq x y z
N MET A 1 13.24 46.41 -42.42
CA MET A 1 12.96 45.92 -41.07
C MET A 1 12.52 44.47 -41.16
N LYS A 2 13.40 43.56 -40.85
CA LYS A 2 13.10 42.11 -40.84
C LYS A 2 12.75 41.72 -39.41
N GLN A 3 11.49 41.34 -39.17
CA GLN A 3 11.05 40.76 -37.91
C GLN A 3 11.47 39.29 -37.86
N LEU A 4 12.33 38.95 -36.89
CA LEU A 4 12.68 37.55 -36.54
C LEU A 4 11.60 37.05 -35.61
N PHE A 5 10.87 36.02 -36.05
CA PHE A 5 10.01 35.21 -35.20
C PHE A 5 10.86 34.14 -34.49
N TYR A 6 11.03 34.26 -33.17
CA TYR A 6 11.54 33.16 -32.34
C TYR A 6 10.40 32.20 -32.02
N LEU A 7 10.44 31.02 -32.64
CA LEU A 7 9.59 29.90 -32.29
C LEU A 7 10.21 29.22 -31.05
N ALA A 8 9.69 29.49 -29.88
CA ALA A 8 10.06 28.74 -28.67
C ALA A 8 9.40 27.35 -28.74
N LEU A 9 10.20 26.33 -29.05
CA LEU A 9 9.81 24.93 -29.01
C LEU A 9 9.79 24.52 -27.52
N LEU A 10 8.60 24.52 -26.91
CA LEU A 10 8.39 23.87 -25.61
C LEU A 10 8.50 22.35 -25.81
N LEU A 11 9.65 21.81 -25.50
CA LEU A 11 9.82 20.37 -25.25
C LEU A 11 9.08 20.06 -23.95
N LEU A 12 7.82 19.65 -24.04
CA LEU A 12 7.15 18.91 -23.00
C LEU A 12 7.86 17.55 -22.91
N GLY A 13 8.82 17.47 -22.01
CA GLY A 13 9.36 16.19 -21.60
C GLY A 13 8.21 15.38 -20.99
N SER A 14 7.79 14.34 -21.69
CA SER A 14 6.96 13.30 -21.11
C SER A 14 7.75 12.66 -19.99
N SER A 15 7.47 13.03 -18.74
CA SER A 15 7.93 12.27 -17.59
C SER A 15 7.23 10.91 -17.69
N HIS A 16 7.98 9.88 -18.03
CA HIS A 16 7.50 8.51 -17.92
C HIS A 16 7.25 8.25 -16.43
N LEU A 17 5.98 8.09 -16.07
CA LEU A 17 5.59 7.63 -14.73
C LEU A 17 5.92 6.14 -14.70
N LEU A 18 7.01 5.79 -14.07
CA LEU A 18 7.35 4.41 -13.76
C LEU A 18 6.60 4.02 -12.49
N ALA A 19 5.98 2.87 -12.49
CA ALA A 19 5.30 2.33 -11.31
C ALA A 19 6.27 1.40 -10.57
N ASN A 20 6.30 1.52 -9.24
CA ASN A 20 6.88 0.57 -8.29
C ASN A 20 8.37 0.23 -8.52
N ASN A 21 9.23 1.24 -8.38
CA ASN A 21 10.70 1.09 -8.46
C ASN A 21 11.36 1.28 -7.09
N ILE A 22 10.72 0.81 -6.01
CA ILE A 22 11.39 0.85 -4.71
C ILE A 22 12.48 -0.20 -4.65
N GLU A 23 13.71 0.24 -4.35
CA GLU A 23 14.88 -0.64 -4.26
C GLU A 23 15.59 -0.46 -2.94
N VAL A 24 16.00 -1.59 -2.36
CA VAL A 24 16.88 -1.67 -1.20
C VAL A 24 18.18 -2.33 -1.63
N ASN A 25 19.30 -1.63 -1.46
CA ASN A 25 20.61 -2.09 -1.88
C ASN A 25 21.63 -1.98 -0.73
N ASN A 26 22.79 -2.62 -0.87
CA ASN A 26 23.96 -2.48 0.02
C ASN A 26 23.64 -2.76 1.51
N VAL A 27 22.79 -3.75 1.79
CA VAL A 27 22.43 -4.14 3.16
C VAL A 27 23.66 -4.66 3.91
N SER A 28 23.92 -4.11 5.09
CA SER A 28 25.03 -4.50 5.96
C SER A 28 24.73 -4.24 7.43
N LEU A 29 25.45 -4.92 8.32
CA LEU A 29 25.44 -4.63 9.75
C LEU A 29 26.67 -3.80 10.10
N THR A 30 26.47 -2.77 10.93
CA THR A 30 27.53 -1.87 11.38
C THR A 30 27.27 -1.38 12.80
N GLY A 31 28.29 -0.82 13.46
CA GLY A 31 28.10 -0.14 14.75
C GLY A 31 27.57 -1.06 15.85
N GLN A 32 27.93 -2.35 15.88
CA GLN A 32 27.52 -3.25 16.95
C GLN A 32 27.94 -2.72 18.32
N ASN A 33 26.98 -2.66 19.25
CA ASN A 33 27.19 -2.31 20.64
C ASN A 33 26.78 -3.47 21.55
N THR A 34 27.78 -4.23 21.99
CA THR A 34 27.57 -5.40 22.85
C THR A 34 27.24 -5.04 24.31
N THR A 35 27.41 -3.78 24.72
CA THR A 35 26.99 -3.32 26.05
C THR A 35 25.47 -3.17 26.08
N ASP A 36 24.91 -2.50 25.08
CA ASP A 36 23.47 -2.19 25.00
C ASP A 36 22.70 -3.20 24.15
N GLY A 37 23.36 -4.16 23.49
CA GLY A 37 22.74 -5.26 22.76
C GLY A 37 22.04 -4.84 21.46
N PHE A 38 22.64 -3.92 20.70
CA PHE A 38 22.11 -3.50 19.42
C PHE A 38 23.17 -3.47 18.31
N THR A 39 22.71 -3.42 17.06
CA THR A 39 23.51 -3.11 15.88
C THR A 39 22.74 -2.19 14.95
N LEU A 40 23.40 -1.56 14.01
CA LEU A 40 22.75 -0.76 12.97
C LEU A 40 22.65 -1.60 11.70
N VAL A 41 21.45 -1.74 11.19
CA VAL A 41 21.16 -2.28 9.86
C VAL A 41 21.26 -1.12 8.89
N GLN A 42 22.31 -1.13 8.05
CA GLN A 42 22.59 -0.08 7.08
C GLN A 42 22.20 -0.56 5.69
N PHE A 43 21.59 0.34 4.90
CA PHE A 43 21.18 0.07 3.52
C PHE A 43 21.05 1.36 2.71
N ASP A 44 20.98 1.21 1.40
CA ASP A 44 20.57 2.28 0.49
C ASP A 44 19.13 2.06 0.07
N LEU A 45 18.36 3.15 -0.08
CA LEU A 45 16.94 3.13 -0.42
C LEU A 45 16.64 4.12 -1.53
N SER A 46 15.95 3.68 -2.57
CA SER A 46 15.51 4.54 -3.66
C SER A 46 14.12 4.19 -4.16
N TRP A 47 13.39 5.19 -4.62
CA TRP A 47 12.14 5.03 -5.39
C TRP A 47 11.86 6.27 -6.23
N GLU A 48 10.98 6.14 -7.19
CA GLU A 48 10.66 7.19 -8.13
C GLU A 48 9.37 7.92 -7.79
N ASN A 49 9.23 9.14 -8.33
CA ASN A 49 8.01 9.95 -8.26
C ASN A 49 7.49 10.19 -6.84
N SER A 50 8.40 10.35 -5.88
CA SER A 50 8.06 10.72 -4.52
C SER A 50 7.50 12.13 -4.45
N TRP A 51 6.56 12.36 -3.53
CA TRP A 51 6.04 13.70 -3.22
C TRP A 51 5.82 13.88 -1.72
N ARG A 52 5.84 15.13 -1.29
CA ARG A 52 5.30 15.59 -0.02
C ARG A 52 4.61 16.93 -0.22
N ILE A 53 3.42 17.08 0.34
CA ILE A 53 2.65 18.33 0.37
C ILE A 53 2.12 18.50 1.79
N SER A 54 2.55 19.56 2.51
CA SER A 54 2.13 19.84 3.89
C SER A 54 0.90 20.76 3.98
N VAL A 55 0.49 21.38 2.87
CA VAL A 55 -0.66 22.31 2.79
C VAL A 55 -1.67 21.78 1.79
N GLY A 56 -2.95 21.92 2.08
CA GLY A 56 -4.03 21.38 1.25
C GLY A 56 -4.35 19.94 1.65
N PRO A 57 -4.15 18.93 0.77
CA PRO A 57 -4.42 17.54 1.14
C PRO A 57 -3.48 17.00 2.22
N ALA A 58 -2.37 17.68 2.51
CA ALA A 58 -1.40 17.33 3.55
C ALA A 58 -1.00 15.84 3.53
N ASN A 59 -0.68 15.34 2.34
CA ASN A 59 -0.31 13.96 2.11
C ASN A 59 1.09 13.82 1.50
N TRP A 60 1.65 12.63 1.61
CA TRP A 60 2.96 12.29 1.06
C TRP A 60 3.08 10.79 0.83
N ASP A 61 4.06 10.39 0.02
CA ASP A 61 4.48 9.00 -0.03
C ASP A 61 5.62 8.72 0.95
N ALA A 62 5.74 7.47 1.33
CA ALA A 62 6.75 6.96 2.23
C ALA A 62 7.18 5.56 1.82
N ALA A 63 8.34 5.13 2.27
CA ALA A 63 8.73 3.72 2.28
C ALA A 63 8.46 3.13 3.66
N TRP A 64 7.62 2.10 3.77
CA TRP A 64 7.56 1.22 4.92
C TRP A 64 8.73 0.26 4.84
N VAL A 65 9.66 0.34 5.78
CA VAL A 65 10.88 -0.47 5.80
C VAL A 65 10.88 -1.35 7.04
N PHE A 66 11.09 -2.65 6.83
CA PHE A 66 11.20 -3.61 7.92
C PHE A 66 12.35 -4.59 7.67
N VAL A 67 12.82 -5.21 8.73
CA VAL A 67 14.00 -6.05 8.70
C VAL A 67 13.63 -7.47 9.11
N LYS A 68 14.10 -8.43 8.33
CA LYS A 68 14.08 -9.85 8.69
C LYS A 68 15.49 -10.34 8.96
N TYR A 69 15.64 -11.20 9.97
CA TYR A 69 16.90 -11.85 10.28
C TYR A 69 16.69 -13.35 10.50
N ARG A 70 17.76 -14.09 10.35
CA ARG A 70 17.82 -15.51 10.79
C ARG A 70 19.19 -15.81 11.38
N VAL A 71 19.23 -16.69 12.39
CA VAL A 71 20.44 -17.11 13.06
C VAL A 71 20.86 -18.48 12.55
N ASN A 72 22.11 -18.63 12.12
CA ASN A 72 22.70 -19.90 11.64
C ASN A 72 21.87 -20.60 10.54
N GLY A 73 21.22 -19.83 9.64
CA GLY A 73 20.41 -20.38 8.56
C GLY A 73 19.06 -20.96 8.98
N ASN A 74 18.60 -20.71 10.21
CA ASN A 74 17.30 -21.14 10.73
C ASN A 74 16.14 -20.33 10.10
N LEU A 75 15.00 -20.27 10.78
CA LEU A 75 13.82 -19.55 10.33
C LEU A 75 14.06 -18.04 10.30
N TRP A 76 13.52 -17.37 9.30
CA TRP A 76 13.44 -15.91 9.26
C TRP A 76 12.49 -15.42 10.35
N GLN A 77 12.92 -14.38 11.05
CA GLN A 77 12.20 -13.70 12.11
C GLN A 77 12.14 -12.21 11.82
N HIS A 78 11.22 -11.51 12.44
CA HIS A 78 11.11 -10.05 12.36
C HIS A 78 12.06 -9.41 13.38
N ALA A 79 12.82 -8.41 12.95
CA ALA A 79 13.75 -7.71 13.82
C ALA A 79 13.04 -6.57 14.58
N THR A 80 13.29 -6.45 15.87
CA THR A 80 12.78 -5.36 16.71
C THR A 80 13.58 -4.08 16.47
N ILE A 81 12.96 -3.10 15.80
CA ILE A 81 13.58 -1.80 15.48
C ILE A 81 13.37 -0.81 16.63
N ASN A 82 14.41 -0.10 17.03
CA ASN A 82 14.30 0.87 18.11
C ASN A 82 13.81 2.24 17.62
N LEU A 83 12.98 2.91 18.44
CA LEU A 83 12.46 4.26 18.17
C LEU A 83 13.56 5.32 17.95
N THR A 84 14.76 5.08 18.50
CA THR A 84 15.87 6.02 18.43
C THR A 84 17.18 5.32 18.08
N GLY A 85 18.17 6.08 17.64
CA GLY A 85 19.52 5.58 17.36
C GLY A 85 19.72 5.09 15.94
N GLY A 86 18.70 5.18 15.07
CA GLY A 86 18.87 5.15 13.63
C GLY A 86 19.51 6.44 13.11
N ASN A 87 19.92 6.43 11.85
CA ASN A 87 20.42 7.60 11.16
C ASN A 87 19.83 7.71 9.77
N THR A 88 19.40 8.92 9.42
CA THR A 88 18.86 9.23 8.10
C THR A 88 19.74 10.21 7.36
N PRO A 89 19.90 10.05 6.04
CA PRO A 89 20.56 11.05 5.22
C PRO A 89 19.76 12.37 5.18
N GLY A 90 20.43 13.45 4.77
CA GLY A 90 19.77 14.75 4.63
C GLY A 90 18.57 14.69 3.69
N GLY A 91 17.48 15.31 4.08
CA GLY A 91 16.22 15.31 3.32
C GLY A 91 15.29 14.12 3.62
N ALA A 92 15.69 13.18 4.46
CA ALA A 92 14.86 12.08 4.96
C ALA A 92 14.37 12.33 6.39
N GLU A 93 13.19 11.85 6.69
CA GLU A 93 12.60 11.73 8.02
C GLU A 93 12.27 10.27 8.29
N LEU A 94 12.50 9.83 9.52
CA LEU A 94 12.29 8.46 9.97
C LEU A 94 11.25 8.47 11.09
N ASP A 95 10.22 7.67 10.94
CA ASP A 95 9.17 7.45 11.94
C ASP A 95 9.04 5.94 12.18
N VAL A 96 9.48 5.48 13.34
CA VAL A 96 9.42 4.06 13.72
C VAL A 96 8.04 3.77 14.29
N ALA A 97 7.41 2.69 13.83
CA ALA A 97 6.11 2.25 14.34
C ALA A 97 6.17 1.92 15.84
N ASP A 98 5.10 2.23 16.56
CA ASP A 98 5.01 2.05 18.02
C ASP A 98 5.22 0.60 18.47
N ASP A 99 4.90 -0.36 17.62
CA ASP A 99 5.11 -1.80 17.84
C ASP A 99 6.52 -2.29 17.49
N LEU A 100 7.39 -1.39 17.03
CA LEU A 100 8.79 -1.62 16.71
C LEU A 100 9.02 -2.60 15.53
N THR A 101 7.98 -2.88 14.74
CA THR A 101 8.08 -3.82 13.61
C THR A 101 8.77 -3.23 12.38
N GLY A 102 8.83 -1.93 12.25
CA GLY A 102 9.47 -1.26 11.13
C GLY A 102 9.43 0.25 11.24
N ALA A 103 9.76 0.93 10.16
CA ALA A 103 9.80 2.37 10.12
C ALA A 103 9.31 2.93 8.78
N PHE A 104 8.66 4.07 8.83
CA PHE A 104 8.37 4.88 7.65
C PHE A 104 9.53 5.85 7.39
N LEU A 105 10.00 5.86 6.14
CA LEU A 105 10.96 6.85 5.64
C LEU A 105 10.29 7.70 4.57
N PHE A 106 10.35 9.01 4.73
CA PHE A 106 9.71 9.96 3.81
C PHE A 106 10.48 11.28 3.74
N ARG A 107 10.10 12.16 2.79
CA ARG A 107 10.74 13.47 2.66
C ARG A 107 10.55 14.30 3.92
N SER A 108 11.61 14.96 4.40
CA SER A 108 11.53 15.89 5.53
C SER A 108 10.90 17.25 5.17
N ALA A 109 10.73 17.54 3.87
CA ALA A 109 10.16 18.80 3.36
C ALA A 109 9.34 18.57 2.11
N ASP A 110 8.42 19.52 1.83
CA ASP A 110 7.61 19.53 0.62
C ASP A 110 8.49 19.47 -0.63
N GLY A 111 8.02 18.73 -1.63
CA GLY A 111 8.72 18.56 -2.89
C GLY A 111 8.26 17.33 -3.66
N THR A 112 8.81 17.18 -4.86
CA THR A 112 8.54 16.06 -5.77
C THR A 112 9.83 15.58 -6.42
N GLY A 113 9.83 14.36 -6.95
CA GLY A 113 10.94 13.78 -7.70
C GLY A 113 11.44 12.48 -7.06
N ASN A 114 12.48 11.90 -7.65
CA ASN A 114 13.02 10.62 -7.20
C ASN A 114 13.74 10.75 -5.85
N ILE A 115 13.66 9.70 -5.06
CA ILE A 115 14.43 9.50 -3.84
C ILE A 115 15.62 8.60 -4.17
N SER A 116 16.78 8.96 -3.60
CA SER A 116 17.99 8.11 -3.59
C SER A 116 18.78 8.44 -2.33
N TRP A 117 18.58 7.67 -1.30
CA TRP A 117 19.24 7.84 0.00
C TRP A 117 20.23 6.71 0.23
N THR A 118 21.45 7.09 0.61
CA THR A 118 22.53 6.16 0.92
C THR A 118 22.83 6.13 2.41
N ASN A 119 23.24 4.95 2.91
CA ASN A 119 23.60 4.76 4.31
C ASN A 119 22.48 5.10 5.29
N VAL A 120 21.23 4.77 4.95
CA VAL A 120 20.13 4.75 5.91
C VAL A 120 20.46 3.72 6.97
N GLN A 121 20.22 4.03 8.24
CA GLN A 121 20.49 3.11 9.34
C GLN A 121 19.29 2.98 10.26
N LEU A 122 18.83 1.75 10.48
CA LEU A 122 17.87 1.39 11.50
C LEU A 122 18.60 0.68 12.65
N ARG A 123 18.27 1.06 13.89
CA ARG A 123 18.81 0.38 15.06
C ARG A 123 18.01 -0.88 15.34
N TRP A 124 18.64 -2.04 15.21
CA TRP A 124 18.09 -3.34 15.58
C TRP A 124 18.58 -3.74 16.98
N ASN A 125 17.63 -3.93 17.89
CA ASN A 125 17.88 -4.40 19.26
C ASN A 125 17.98 -5.93 19.27
N TYR A 126 19.02 -6.48 18.69
CA TYR A 126 19.17 -7.91 18.48
C TYR A 126 19.10 -8.73 19.79
N ARG A 127 19.46 -8.15 20.92
CA ARG A 127 19.40 -8.84 22.21
C ARG A 127 17.96 -8.98 22.71
N ASP A 128 17.07 -8.04 22.40
CA ASP A 128 15.64 -8.15 22.70
C ASP A 128 15.00 -9.31 21.92
N ASP A 129 15.55 -9.60 20.75
CA ASP A 129 15.17 -10.75 19.91
C ASP A 129 15.87 -12.06 20.31
N GLY A 130 16.64 -12.07 21.41
CA GLY A 130 17.32 -13.25 21.93
C GLY A 130 18.54 -13.69 21.11
N VAL A 131 19.13 -12.80 20.33
CA VAL A 131 20.32 -13.07 19.50
C VAL A 131 21.59 -12.75 20.30
N ASP A 132 22.54 -13.70 20.33
CA ASP A 132 23.81 -13.53 21.02
C ASP A 132 24.77 -12.60 20.26
N ASP A 133 25.66 -11.94 21.01
CA ASP A 133 26.62 -10.96 20.46
C ASP A 133 27.54 -11.54 19.35
N ASN A 134 27.81 -12.83 19.38
CA ASN A 134 28.66 -13.53 18.40
C ASN A 134 27.87 -14.42 17.44
N ALA A 135 26.54 -14.31 17.40
CA ALA A 135 25.74 -15.12 16.50
C ALA A 135 26.04 -14.80 15.03
N LEU A 136 26.08 -15.82 14.20
CA LEU A 136 26.12 -15.64 12.76
C LEU A 136 24.70 -15.40 12.26
N VAL A 137 24.45 -14.23 11.71
CA VAL A 137 23.13 -13.81 11.26
C VAL A 137 23.13 -13.47 9.77
N ASP A 138 22.06 -13.86 9.08
CA ASP A 138 21.68 -13.28 7.79
C ASP A 138 20.63 -12.23 8.04
N VAL A 139 20.66 -11.12 7.31
CA VAL A 139 19.72 -10.02 7.41
C VAL A 139 19.20 -9.65 6.02
N GLN A 140 17.90 -9.42 5.92
CA GLN A 140 17.23 -8.85 4.75
C GLN A 140 16.42 -7.64 5.15
N VAL A 141 16.45 -6.60 4.31
CA VAL A 141 15.66 -5.40 4.45
C VAL A 141 14.64 -5.37 3.32
N PHE A 142 13.39 -5.16 3.66
CA PHE A 142 12.28 -5.04 2.72
C PHE A 142 11.70 -3.64 2.79
N ALA A 143 11.19 -3.16 1.67
CA ALA A 143 10.56 -1.85 1.58
C ALA A 143 9.29 -1.91 0.73
N ILE A 144 8.25 -1.20 1.16
CA ILE A 144 6.95 -1.10 0.47
C ILE A 144 6.60 0.37 0.34
N GLU A 145 6.26 0.83 -0.87
CA GLU A 145 5.77 2.19 -1.06
C GLU A 145 4.37 2.37 -0.46
N MET A 146 4.23 3.39 0.37
CA MET A 146 3.02 3.72 1.11
C MET A 146 2.59 5.16 0.83
N VAL A 147 1.32 5.46 1.07
CA VAL A 147 0.76 6.82 1.02
C VAL A 147 0.20 7.16 2.38
N TYR A 148 0.61 8.30 2.93
CA TYR A 148 0.02 8.86 4.14
C TYR A 148 -1.32 9.49 3.83
N VAL A 149 -2.37 8.98 4.47
CA VAL A 149 -3.74 9.50 4.43
C VAL A 149 -3.97 10.29 5.73
N PRO A 150 -4.12 11.63 5.67
CA PRO A 150 -4.17 12.47 6.87
C PRO A 150 -5.45 12.28 7.67
N GLU A 151 -5.38 12.60 8.97
CA GLU A 151 -6.54 12.71 9.83
C GLU A 151 -7.52 13.76 9.28
N ALA A 152 -8.77 13.37 9.05
CA ALA A 152 -9.84 14.28 8.66
C ALA A 152 -11.19 13.57 8.67
N PRO A 153 -12.31 14.30 8.86
CA PRO A 153 -13.65 13.78 8.58
C PRO A 153 -13.81 13.52 7.07
N PHE A 154 -14.60 12.50 6.75
CA PHE A 154 -14.89 12.12 5.36
C PHE A 154 -16.27 11.48 5.27
N PHE A 155 -16.72 11.19 4.05
CA PHE A 155 -18.01 10.57 3.80
C PHE A 155 -17.84 9.16 3.25
N VAL A 156 -18.72 8.24 3.66
CA VAL A 156 -18.87 6.91 3.10
C VAL A 156 -20.22 6.77 2.41
N GLY A 157 -20.25 6.01 1.32
CA GLY A 157 -21.40 5.88 0.42
C GLY A 157 -21.60 7.12 -0.45
N THR A 158 -22.50 7.05 -1.43
CA THR A 158 -22.80 8.14 -2.36
C THR A 158 -24.04 8.93 -1.99
N GLY A 159 -24.96 8.35 -1.21
CA GLY A 159 -26.24 8.92 -0.87
C GLY A 159 -27.19 8.99 -2.06
N PHE A 160 -26.91 8.29 -3.12
CA PHE A 160 -27.75 8.24 -4.29
C PHE A 160 -29.02 7.41 -4.03
N ASN A 161 -30.20 7.91 -4.39
CA ASN A 161 -31.48 7.23 -4.20
C ASN A 161 -31.92 6.45 -5.46
N GLY A 162 -30.97 5.97 -6.25
CA GLY A 162 -31.20 5.18 -7.45
C GLY A 162 -31.11 3.67 -7.20
N ASP A 163 -30.58 2.95 -8.16
CA ASP A 163 -30.43 1.49 -8.13
C ASP A 163 -29.26 0.99 -7.28
N GLU A 164 -28.48 1.88 -6.68
CA GLU A 164 -27.35 1.57 -5.83
C GLU A 164 -27.83 1.24 -4.43
N ILE A 165 -28.18 -0.03 -4.21
CA ILE A 165 -28.71 -0.52 -2.95
C ILE A 165 -27.64 -1.03 -2.00
N ASP A 166 -26.44 -1.30 -2.52
CA ASP A 166 -25.35 -1.95 -1.79
C ASP A 166 -24.27 -0.93 -1.39
N GLU A 167 -24.64 0.11 -0.62
CA GLU A 167 -23.71 1.13 -0.12
C GLU A 167 -24.02 1.56 1.30
N PHE A 168 -23.07 2.21 1.94
CA PHE A 168 -23.25 2.87 3.23
C PHE A 168 -24.08 4.15 3.10
N PHE A 169 -24.97 4.38 4.06
CA PHE A 169 -25.76 5.60 4.12
C PHE A 169 -26.20 5.97 5.54
N THR A 170 -26.70 7.17 5.71
CA THR A 170 -27.54 7.57 6.83
C THR A 170 -28.87 8.10 6.31
N LEU A 171 -29.93 8.05 7.13
CA LEU A 171 -31.21 8.66 6.77
C LEU A 171 -31.22 10.15 7.13
N ALA A 172 -31.71 10.96 6.20
CA ALA A 172 -32.05 12.35 6.45
C ALA A 172 -33.58 12.54 6.30
N GLN A 173 -34.21 13.20 7.26
CA GLN A 173 -35.64 13.50 7.18
C GLN A 173 -35.88 14.64 6.19
N PHE A 174 -36.75 14.42 5.21
CA PHE A 174 -37.21 15.42 4.27
C PHE A 174 -38.73 15.45 4.24
N GLY A 175 -39.33 16.32 5.02
CA GLY A 175 -40.78 16.35 5.22
C GLY A 175 -41.27 15.03 5.83
N PRO A 176 -42.26 14.34 5.21
CA PRO A 176 -42.71 13.02 5.66
C PRO A 176 -41.86 11.86 5.13
N PHE A 177 -40.81 12.13 4.32
CA PHE A 177 -39.96 11.12 3.68
C PHE A 177 -38.58 11.10 4.31
N PHE A 178 -37.88 9.98 4.11
CA PHE A 178 -36.46 9.83 4.41
C PHE A 178 -35.69 9.69 3.10
N LEU A 179 -34.58 10.40 3.02
CA LEU A 179 -33.62 10.30 1.93
C LEU A 179 -32.35 9.61 2.46
N ARG A 180 -31.68 8.85 1.61
CA ARG A 180 -30.35 8.34 1.87
C ARG A 180 -29.34 9.44 1.62
N ASN A 181 -28.46 9.67 2.58
CA ASN A 181 -27.33 10.58 2.46
C ASN A 181 -26.03 9.84 2.77
N PRO A 182 -24.89 10.26 2.22
CA PRO A 182 -23.59 9.76 2.67
C PRO A 182 -23.47 9.90 4.19
N TYR A 183 -22.91 8.89 4.83
CA TYR A 183 -22.64 8.95 6.27
C TYR A 183 -21.30 9.63 6.51
N GLN A 184 -21.26 10.61 7.40
CA GLN A 184 -20.02 11.28 7.77
C GLN A 184 -19.32 10.58 8.93
N VAL A 185 -18.12 10.06 8.69
CA VAL A 185 -17.18 9.61 9.72
C VAL A 185 -16.44 10.84 10.24
N SER A 186 -16.70 11.24 11.48
CA SER A 186 -16.17 12.47 12.08
C SER A 186 -15.22 12.22 13.27
N SER A 187 -14.99 10.97 13.65
CA SER A 187 -14.07 10.56 14.72
C SER A 187 -13.88 9.05 14.72
N GLU A 188 -12.94 8.55 15.52
CA GLU A 188 -12.80 7.11 15.82
C GLU A 188 -13.76 6.59 16.92
N ALA A 189 -14.72 7.39 17.38
CA ALA A 189 -15.71 6.96 18.36
C ALA A 189 -16.60 5.82 17.78
N ALA A 190 -17.27 5.09 18.67
CA ALA A 190 -18.21 4.04 18.24
C ALA A 190 -19.31 4.62 17.33
N ILE A 191 -19.63 3.89 16.26
CA ILE A 191 -20.67 4.28 15.31
C ILE A 191 -21.93 3.43 15.59
N THR A 192 -23.07 4.10 15.79
CA THR A 192 -24.37 3.42 15.91
C THR A 192 -24.79 2.86 14.55
N VAL A 193 -25.14 1.58 14.51
CA VAL A 193 -25.68 0.93 13.31
C VAL A 193 -27.19 0.83 13.45
N ALA A 194 -27.92 1.50 12.58
CA ALA A 194 -29.38 1.45 12.52
C ALA A 194 -29.90 2.10 11.23
N ASN A 195 -31.02 1.62 10.71
CA ASN A 195 -31.73 2.31 9.63
C ASN A 195 -32.49 3.53 10.18
N ALA A 196 -31.74 4.52 10.62
CA ALA A 196 -32.23 5.73 11.29
C ALA A 196 -31.36 6.95 10.98
N ALA A 197 -31.91 8.14 11.19
CA ALA A 197 -31.16 9.39 11.01
C ALA A 197 -29.95 9.46 11.97
N GLY A 198 -28.80 9.83 11.41
CA GLY A 198 -27.55 9.95 12.15
C GLY A 198 -26.82 8.64 12.47
N SER A 199 -27.40 7.49 12.06
CA SER A 199 -26.78 6.18 12.21
C SER A 199 -26.23 5.69 10.87
N LEU A 200 -25.19 4.87 10.91
CA LEU A 200 -24.68 4.19 9.73
C LEU A 200 -25.56 2.97 9.44
N TYR A 201 -25.92 2.77 8.18
CA TYR A 201 -26.64 1.58 7.73
C TYR A 201 -26.12 1.13 6.36
N TYR A 202 -26.21 -0.18 6.13
CA TYR A 202 -25.89 -0.81 4.85
C TYR A 202 -27.08 -1.67 4.43
N ASP A 203 -27.80 -1.28 3.38
CA ASP A 203 -29.02 -1.94 2.93
C ASP A 203 -28.73 -2.94 1.82
N SER A 204 -28.22 -4.10 2.20
CA SER A 204 -28.07 -5.21 1.28
C SER A 204 -28.91 -6.40 1.75
N THR A 205 -29.70 -6.93 0.86
CA THR A 205 -30.41 -8.20 1.09
C THR A 205 -29.50 -9.42 0.94
N VAL A 206 -28.31 -9.24 0.40
CA VAL A 206 -27.36 -10.32 0.05
C VAL A 206 -26.09 -10.29 0.89
N GLN A 207 -25.57 -9.11 1.22
CA GLN A 207 -24.26 -8.92 1.86
C GLN A 207 -24.28 -7.99 3.08
N GLY A 208 -25.44 -7.55 3.53
CA GLY A 208 -25.59 -6.55 4.59
C GLY A 208 -25.20 -6.98 5.99
N GLY A 209 -24.73 -8.19 6.17
CA GLY A 209 -24.38 -8.72 7.48
C GLY A 209 -25.59 -8.79 8.42
N ASP A 210 -25.34 -8.82 9.73
CA ASP A 210 -26.38 -8.89 10.76
C ASP A 210 -26.97 -7.52 11.12
N GLN A 211 -26.43 -6.42 10.56
CA GLN A 211 -26.80 -5.03 10.85
C GLN A 211 -26.80 -4.71 12.35
N ALA A 212 -26.06 -5.49 13.13
CA ALA A 212 -25.92 -5.32 14.56
C ALA A 212 -24.75 -4.39 14.88
N GLY A 213 -24.95 -3.52 15.83
CA GLY A 213 -23.92 -2.57 16.25
C GLY A 213 -23.89 -2.37 17.74
N PRO A 214 -23.10 -1.43 18.19
CA PRO A 214 -22.34 -0.44 17.42
C PRO A 214 -21.04 -1.01 16.82
N ILE A 215 -20.50 -0.35 15.78
CA ILE A 215 -19.11 -0.54 15.40
C ILE A 215 -18.25 0.04 16.54
N PRO A 216 -17.45 -0.77 17.24
CA PRO A 216 -16.75 -0.31 18.46
C PRO A 216 -15.66 0.71 18.16
N ALA A 217 -15.28 1.53 19.14
CA ALA A 217 -14.22 2.54 18.99
C ALA A 217 -12.85 1.92 18.63
N SER A 218 -12.60 0.67 19.01
CA SER A 218 -11.38 -0.07 18.67
C SER A 218 -11.29 -0.52 17.21
N PHE A 219 -12.39 -0.48 16.46
CA PHE A 219 -12.37 -0.78 15.02
C PHE A 219 -11.96 0.49 14.26
N PRO A 220 -10.92 0.46 13.42
CA PRO A 220 -10.46 1.64 12.69
C PRO A 220 -11.53 2.15 11.71
N LYS A 221 -11.90 3.44 11.84
CA LYS A 221 -12.88 4.09 10.95
C LYS A 221 -12.24 4.87 9.82
N GLY A 222 -10.92 5.09 9.88
CA GLY A 222 -10.21 5.93 8.92
C GLY A 222 -10.30 7.43 9.21
N PHE A 223 -10.90 7.88 10.32
CA PHE A 223 -10.82 9.27 10.72
C PHE A 223 -9.39 9.66 11.08
N ALA A 224 -8.72 8.89 11.95
CA ALA A 224 -7.32 9.05 12.24
C ALA A 224 -6.45 8.88 10.98
N ALA A 225 -5.24 9.42 11.02
CA ALA A 225 -4.28 9.24 9.94
C ALA A 225 -3.82 7.78 9.86
N TYR A 226 -3.53 7.32 8.66
CA TYR A 226 -2.98 5.99 8.42
C TYR A 226 -2.15 5.98 7.13
N TYR A 227 -1.36 4.94 6.96
CA TYR A 227 -0.69 4.65 5.69
C TYR A 227 -1.42 3.55 4.94
N CYS A 228 -1.56 3.68 3.63
CA CYS A 228 -1.99 2.60 2.75
C CYS A 228 -0.91 2.31 1.69
N MET A 229 -0.86 1.09 1.19
CA MET A 229 0.03 0.75 0.09
C MET A 229 -0.31 1.63 -1.13
N LYS A 230 0.74 2.16 -1.76
CA LYS A 230 0.61 3.01 -2.96
C LYS A 230 0.16 2.20 -4.18
N TYR A 231 0.55 0.95 -4.22
CA TYR A 231 0.28 -0.01 -5.29
C TYR A 231 -0.21 -1.32 -4.71
N GLU A 232 -0.84 -2.15 -5.54
CA GLU A 232 -1.13 -3.54 -5.21
C GLU A 232 0.18 -4.31 -4.95
N VAL A 233 0.09 -5.43 -4.23
CA VAL A 233 1.24 -6.31 -4.02
C VAL A 233 1.78 -6.78 -5.36
N SER A 234 3.05 -6.52 -5.64
CA SER A 234 3.71 -6.95 -6.88
C SER A 234 4.17 -8.41 -6.80
N GLN A 235 4.49 -8.99 -7.96
CA GLN A 235 5.06 -10.33 -8.02
C GLN A 235 6.42 -10.40 -7.30
N ASP A 236 7.24 -9.35 -7.37
CA ASP A 236 8.52 -9.29 -6.66
C ASP A 236 8.34 -9.26 -5.14
N GLN A 237 7.43 -8.42 -4.66
CA GLN A 237 7.11 -8.38 -3.23
C GLN A 237 6.61 -9.73 -2.71
N TRP A 238 5.81 -10.43 -3.52
CA TRP A 238 5.34 -11.77 -3.17
C TRP A 238 6.48 -12.78 -3.09
N ILE A 239 7.36 -12.85 -4.09
CA ILE A 239 8.49 -13.79 -4.03
C ILE A 239 9.48 -13.45 -2.92
N GLY A 240 9.65 -12.16 -2.60
CA GLY A 240 10.41 -11.72 -1.44
C GLY A 240 9.89 -12.33 -0.14
N PHE A 241 8.58 -12.25 0.08
CA PHE A 241 7.89 -12.94 1.18
C PHE A 241 8.05 -14.46 1.10
N PHE A 242 7.64 -15.05 -0.02
CA PHE A 242 7.60 -16.50 -0.22
C PHE A 242 8.96 -17.16 0.00
N ASN A 243 10.04 -16.52 -0.43
CA ASN A 243 11.39 -17.04 -0.30
C ASN A 243 11.93 -17.03 1.15
N THR A 244 11.28 -16.31 2.07
CA THR A 244 11.61 -16.36 3.51
C THR A 244 10.90 -17.49 4.26
N LEU A 245 9.95 -18.18 3.63
CA LEU A 245 9.14 -19.20 4.25
C LEU A 245 9.86 -20.56 4.32
N THR A 246 9.44 -21.40 5.26
CA THR A 246 9.81 -22.83 5.28
C THR A 246 9.18 -23.57 4.11
N GLN A 247 9.75 -24.74 3.77
CA GLN A 247 9.19 -25.58 2.70
C GLN A 247 7.69 -25.89 2.91
N THR A 248 7.30 -26.25 4.14
CA THR A 248 5.89 -26.55 4.46
C THR A 248 4.97 -25.33 4.30
N GLN A 249 5.45 -24.14 4.68
CA GLN A 249 4.68 -22.91 4.47
C GLN A 249 4.56 -22.57 2.98
N LYS A 250 5.64 -22.72 2.22
CA LYS A 250 5.65 -22.54 0.76
C LYS A 250 4.62 -23.44 0.07
N GLU A 251 4.56 -24.72 0.44
CA GLU A 251 3.57 -25.66 -0.09
C GLU A 251 2.12 -25.24 0.17
N GLY A 252 1.86 -24.57 1.33
CA GLY A 252 0.54 -24.06 1.69
C GLY A 252 0.17 -22.74 1.03
N LEU A 253 1.16 -21.96 0.55
CA LEU A 253 0.98 -20.60 0.02
C LEU A 253 1.40 -20.48 -1.45
N ASP A 254 1.55 -21.61 -2.12
CA ASP A 254 2.03 -21.69 -3.51
C ASP A 254 1.00 -21.18 -4.51
N VAL A 255 1.30 -20.03 -5.12
CA VAL A 255 0.47 -19.46 -6.19
C VAL A 255 0.60 -20.23 -7.51
N THR A 256 1.62 -21.07 -7.66
CA THR A 256 1.79 -21.97 -8.84
C THR A 256 1.09 -23.31 -8.64
N GLY A 257 0.65 -23.61 -7.42
CA GLY A 257 -0.04 -24.83 -7.06
C GLY A 257 -1.53 -24.85 -7.45
N PRO A 258 -2.26 -25.94 -7.10
CA PRO A 258 -3.67 -26.12 -7.49
C PRO A 258 -4.64 -25.09 -6.91
N LEU A 259 -4.25 -24.40 -5.85
CA LEU A 259 -5.05 -23.32 -5.23
C LEU A 259 -4.77 -21.94 -5.83
N GLY A 260 -3.82 -21.84 -6.74
CA GLY A 260 -3.43 -20.66 -7.49
C GLY A 260 -3.60 -20.87 -9.00
N LYS A 261 -2.57 -20.56 -9.80
CA LYS A 261 -2.62 -20.71 -11.27
C LYS A 261 -2.37 -22.13 -11.80
N ASN A 262 -2.00 -23.07 -10.93
CA ASN A 262 -1.80 -24.49 -11.19
C ASN A 262 -0.77 -24.79 -12.30
N THR A 263 0.26 -23.98 -12.44
CA THR A 263 1.38 -24.15 -13.37
C THR A 263 2.51 -23.17 -13.02
N ASP A 264 3.74 -23.49 -13.42
CA ASP A 264 4.85 -22.55 -13.42
C ASP A 264 4.90 -21.67 -14.67
N ASP A 265 4.14 -22.00 -15.73
CA ASP A 265 4.05 -21.19 -16.94
C ASP A 265 3.34 -19.86 -16.66
N GLU A 266 3.58 -18.88 -17.53
CA GLU A 266 2.87 -17.61 -17.47
C GLU A 266 1.37 -17.78 -17.76
N ILE A 267 0.53 -17.26 -16.87
CA ILE A 267 -0.91 -17.14 -17.07
C ILE A 267 -1.38 -15.75 -16.65
N ILE A 268 -2.05 -15.02 -17.55
CA ILE A 268 -2.61 -13.70 -17.30
C ILE A 268 -1.57 -12.80 -16.61
N ARG A 269 -0.38 -12.68 -17.25
CA ARG A 269 0.75 -11.87 -16.80
C ARG A 269 1.41 -12.32 -15.47
N ASN A 270 0.95 -13.38 -14.82
CA ASN A 270 1.64 -13.98 -13.67
C ASN A 270 2.73 -14.90 -14.15
N THR A 271 3.98 -14.49 -13.95
CA THR A 271 5.20 -15.20 -14.35
C THR A 271 5.92 -15.86 -13.18
N ILE A 272 5.31 -15.88 -11.99
CA ILE A 272 5.90 -16.54 -10.83
C ILE A 272 6.05 -18.02 -11.14
N ALA A 273 7.26 -18.53 -10.96
CA ALA A 273 7.60 -19.95 -11.04
C ALA A 273 8.27 -20.39 -9.74
N TRP A 274 7.91 -21.59 -9.27
CA TRP A 274 8.51 -22.17 -8.10
C TRP A 274 8.92 -23.63 -8.41
N PRO A 275 10.11 -23.82 -9.01
CA PRO A 275 10.63 -25.16 -9.25
C PRO A 275 10.92 -25.86 -7.93
N ASP A 276 10.74 -27.17 -7.89
CA ASP A 276 10.84 -28.02 -6.71
C ASP A 276 12.06 -27.69 -5.83
N GLY A 277 11.80 -27.29 -4.58
CA GLY A 277 12.79 -27.05 -3.53
C GLY A 277 13.67 -25.81 -3.69
N GLY A 278 13.39 -24.95 -4.69
CA GLY A 278 14.13 -23.72 -4.93
C GLY A 278 13.52 -22.49 -4.31
N ASN A 279 14.05 -21.32 -4.69
CA ASN A 279 13.40 -20.04 -4.50
C ASN A 279 12.43 -19.79 -5.65
N ALA A 280 11.29 -19.19 -5.36
CA ALA A 280 10.40 -18.67 -6.40
C ALA A 280 11.08 -17.52 -7.15
N THR A 281 10.75 -17.41 -8.42
CA THR A 281 11.26 -16.35 -9.33
C THR A 281 10.12 -15.76 -10.13
N THR A 282 10.33 -14.55 -10.68
CA THR A 282 9.43 -13.91 -11.64
C THR A 282 10.24 -13.19 -12.72
N THR A 283 9.71 -13.11 -13.92
CA THR A 283 10.26 -12.29 -15.00
C THR A 283 9.56 -10.94 -15.13
N ASN A 284 8.44 -10.75 -14.41
CA ASN A 284 7.65 -9.53 -14.41
C ASN A 284 7.49 -8.98 -12.97
N PRO A 285 8.57 -8.51 -12.33
CA PRO A 285 8.59 -8.16 -10.91
C PRO A 285 7.58 -7.08 -10.53
N ASN A 286 7.33 -6.11 -11.39
CA ASN A 286 6.50 -4.94 -11.13
C ASN A 286 5.00 -5.14 -11.47
N ILE A 287 4.64 -6.30 -12.01
CA ILE A 287 3.23 -6.61 -12.31
C ILE A 287 2.49 -6.95 -11.00
N PRO A 288 1.26 -6.44 -10.81
CA PRO A 288 0.44 -6.84 -9.66
C PRO A 288 0.25 -8.35 -9.57
N LEU A 289 0.25 -8.84 -8.33
CA LEU A 289 0.03 -10.24 -8.04
C LEU A 289 -1.43 -10.61 -8.31
N ASN A 290 -1.65 -11.69 -9.04
CA ASN A 290 -2.96 -12.33 -9.19
C ASN A 290 -2.88 -13.81 -8.80
N TYR A 291 -3.98 -14.55 -8.88
CA TYR A 291 -4.11 -15.92 -8.38
C TYR A 291 -3.78 -16.08 -6.89
N VAL A 292 -3.96 -15.00 -6.11
CA VAL A 292 -3.77 -14.98 -4.65
C VAL A 292 -5.13 -15.10 -3.94
N ARG A 293 -5.17 -15.93 -2.90
CA ARG A 293 -6.34 -16.10 -2.04
C ARG A 293 -6.25 -15.16 -0.83
N ASN A 294 -7.39 -14.90 -0.16
CA ASN A 294 -7.40 -14.02 1.00
C ASN A 294 -6.44 -14.49 2.11
N GLU A 295 -6.40 -15.79 2.39
CA GLU A 295 -5.48 -16.35 3.37
C GLU A 295 -3.99 -16.16 3.01
N PHE A 296 -3.67 -16.15 1.71
CA PHE A 296 -2.31 -15.88 1.23
C PHE A 296 -1.93 -14.42 1.46
N LEU A 297 -2.86 -13.51 1.11
CA LEU A 297 -2.69 -12.09 1.35
C LEU A 297 -2.56 -11.76 2.84
N MET A 298 -3.37 -12.39 3.70
CA MET A 298 -3.27 -12.23 5.16
C MET A 298 -1.89 -12.64 5.68
N ALA A 299 -1.32 -13.74 5.20
CA ALA A 299 0.02 -14.19 5.58
C ALA A 299 1.12 -13.22 5.12
N TYR A 300 0.98 -12.63 3.92
CA TYR A 300 1.88 -11.58 3.44
C TYR A 300 1.81 -10.33 4.31
N LEU A 301 0.62 -9.88 4.68
CA LEU A 301 0.43 -8.68 5.51
C LEU A 301 1.00 -8.89 6.91
N ASP A 302 0.75 -10.04 7.54
CA ASP A 302 1.35 -10.41 8.84
C ASP A 302 2.88 -10.44 8.77
N TRP A 303 3.43 -11.06 7.71
CA TRP A 303 4.87 -11.08 7.49
C TRP A 303 5.47 -9.68 7.33
N SER A 304 4.79 -8.78 6.66
CA SER A 304 5.26 -7.41 6.41
C SER A 304 4.98 -6.43 7.54
N GLY A 305 4.30 -6.86 8.63
CA GLY A 305 3.88 -5.97 9.72
C GLY A 305 2.74 -5.03 9.33
N LEU A 306 1.93 -5.42 8.34
CA LEU A 306 0.78 -4.65 7.87
C LEU A 306 -0.53 -5.37 8.23
N ARG A 307 -1.64 -4.68 8.10
CA ARG A 307 -2.99 -5.21 8.28
C ARG A 307 -3.88 -4.92 7.08
N LEU A 308 -4.98 -5.63 6.97
CA LEU A 308 -6.02 -5.25 6.02
C LEU A 308 -6.58 -3.87 6.36
N MET A 309 -6.84 -3.11 5.32
CA MET A 309 -7.61 -1.87 5.37
C MET A 309 -9.08 -2.20 5.66
N THR A 310 -9.73 -1.38 6.47
CA THR A 310 -11.19 -1.49 6.64
C THR A 310 -11.90 -0.89 5.42
N GLU A 311 -13.16 -1.27 5.20
CA GLU A 311 -13.99 -0.69 4.14
C GLU A 311 -14.07 0.85 4.26
N LEU A 312 -14.19 1.35 5.50
CA LEU A 312 -14.25 2.80 5.74
C LEU A 312 -12.93 3.50 5.40
N GLU A 313 -11.79 2.89 5.72
CA GLU A 313 -10.47 3.38 5.32
C GLU A 313 -10.31 3.34 3.80
N PHE A 314 -10.79 2.28 3.15
CA PHE A 314 -10.73 2.14 1.70
C PHE A 314 -11.51 3.25 0.98
N GLU A 315 -12.75 3.53 1.39
CA GLU A 315 -13.52 4.63 0.82
C GLU A 315 -12.83 5.99 1.01
N LYS A 316 -12.23 6.24 2.18
CA LYS A 316 -11.43 7.45 2.39
C LYS A 316 -10.21 7.51 1.49
N ALA A 317 -9.49 6.41 1.31
CA ALA A 317 -8.33 6.35 0.42
C ALA A 317 -8.73 6.66 -1.04
N CYS A 318 -9.89 6.18 -1.49
CA CYS A 318 -10.38 6.39 -2.85
C CYS A 318 -10.88 7.83 -3.11
N ARG A 319 -11.61 8.44 -2.16
CA ARG A 319 -12.30 9.74 -2.37
C ARG A 319 -11.68 10.88 -1.60
N GLY A 320 -10.94 10.61 -0.53
CA GLY A 320 -10.48 11.64 0.39
C GLY A 320 -11.61 12.25 1.19
N THR A 321 -11.51 13.58 1.42
CA THR A 321 -12.50 14.35 2.20
C THR A 321 -13.57 15.03 1.33
N LEU A 322 -13.59 14.72 0.04
CA LEU A 322 -14.56 15.31 -0.89
C LEU A 322 -15.96 14.77 -0.63
N SER A 323 -16.95 15.59 -0.92
CA SER A 323 -18.35 15.14 -0.92
C SER A 323 -18.57 14.10 -2.01
N ALA A 324 -19.33 13.06 -1.68
CA ALA A 324 -19.71 12.04 -2.65
C ALA A 324 -20.53 12.63 -3.81
N VAL A 325 -20.29 12.14 -5.01
CA VAL A 325 -21.05 12.43 -6.21
C VAL A 325 -21.61 11.10 -6.73
N GLY A 326 -22.91 11.02 -6.94
CA GLY A 326 -23.55 9.79 -7.43
C GLY A 326 -22.93 9.30 -8.75
N ASN A 327 -22.69 8.01 -8.87
CA ASN A 327 -22.09 7.34 -10.04
C ASN A 327 -20.66 7.80 -10.39
N GLU A 328 -19.92 8.39 -9.47
CA GLU A 328 -18.52 8.74 -9.71
C GLU A 328 -17.58 7.52 -9.51
N PHE A 329 -16.56 7.45 -10.35
CA PHE A 329 -15.41 6.59 -10.15
C PHE A 329 -14.32 7.32 -9.32
N ALA A 330 -13.24 6.63 -8.97
CA ALA A 330 -12.12 7.16 -8.18
C ALA A 330 -11.47 8.44 -8.76
N TRP A 331 -11.66 8.75 -10.01
CA TRP A 331 -11.20 9.99 -10.65
C TRP A 331 -12.24 11.15 -10.62
N GLY A 332 -13.33 11.02 -9.85
CA GLY A 332 -14.27 12.10 -9.56
C GLY A 332 -15.31 12.41 -10.65
N ASN A 333 -15.55 11.49 -11.57
CA ASN A 333 -16.67 11.58 -12.53
C ASN A 333 -17.09 10.20 -13.03
N SER A 334 -18.21 10.14 -13.75
CA SER A 334 -18.82 8.90 -14.28
C SER A 334 -18.29 8.46 -15.66
N ASN A 335 -17.31 9.16 -16.23
CA ASN A 335 -16.81 8.85 -17.56
C ASN A 335 -15.73 7.77 -17.43
N ILE A 336 -15.94 6.61 -18.01
CA ILE A 336 -14.99 5.50 -18.05
C ILE A 336 -14.67 5.12 -19.49
N HIS A 337 -13.39 4.85 -19.75
CA HIS A 337 -12.96 4.21 -20.98
C HIS A 337 -13.17 2.69 -20.83
N ASN A 338 -14.17 2.17 -21.50
CA ASN A 338 -14.61 0.77 -21.38
C ASN A 338 -14.20 -0.13 -22.56
N ALA A 339 -13.25 0.31 -23.37
CA ALA A 339 -12.67 -0.52 -24.42
C ALA A 339 -11.67 -1.52 -23.83
N ILE A 340 -11.41 -2.60 -24.55
CA ILE A 340 -10.32 -3.52 -24.22
C ILE A 340 -9.01 -2.76 -24.34
N TYR A 341 -8.23 -2.72 -23.27
CA TYR A 341 -6.93 -2.05 -23.28
C TYR A 341 -5.90 -2.87 -24.05
N THR A 342 -5.07 -2.13 -24.78
CA THR A 342 -3.80 -2.63 -25.30
C THR A 342 -2.66 -1.91 -24.58
N TYR A 343 -1.54 -2.62 -24.41
CA TYR A 343 -0.40 -2.08 -23.68
C TYR A 343 0.80 -1.88 -24.59
N THR A 344 1.57 -0.83 -24.32
CA THR A 344 2.94 -0.70 -24.83
C THR A 344 3.90 -1.03 -23.69
N ASN A 345 5.05 -1.66 -24.04
CA ASN A 345 6.06 -2.09 -23.06
C ASN A 345 5.49 -3.01 -21.97
N GLU A 346 4.57 -3.88 -22.32
CA GLU A 346 3.91 -4.79 -21.38
C GLU A 346 4.92 -5.56 -20.52
N GLY A 347 4.69 -5.59 -19.21
CA GLY A 347 5.58 -6.23 -18.23
C GLY A 347 6.87 -5.45 -17.90
N LEU A 348 7.14 -4.32 -18.56
CA LEU A 348 8.29 -3.47 -18.27
C LEU A 348 7.92 -2.31 -17.33
N PRO A 349 8.88 -1.71 -16.63
CA PRO A 349 8.62 -0.57 -15.73
C PRO A 349 7.94 0.64 -16.40
N ASN A 350 8.07 0.78 -17.70
CA ASN A 350 7.47 1.86 -18.50
C ASN A 350 6.22 1.39 -19.27
N GLU A 351 5.51 0.40 -18.77
CA GLU A 351 4.24 -0.05 -19.33
C GLU A 351 3.22 1.10 -19.35
N GLN A 352 2.50 1.22 -20.44
CA GLN A 352 1.44 2.22 -20.61
C GLN A 352 0.26 1.63 -21.40
N ILE A 353 -0.93 2.16 -21.12
CA ILE A 353 -2.09 1.92 -22.00
C ILE A 353 -1.80 2.60 -23.34
N ALA A 354 -1.88 1.85 -24.44
CA ALA A 354 -1.58 2.35 -25.78
C ALA A 354 -2.64 3.34 -26.30
N ASP A 355 -3.88 3.21 -25.84
CA ASP A 355 -5.05 3.95 -26.28
C ASP A 355 -5.86 4.48 -25.07
N PRO A 356 -5.28 5.33 -24.22
CA PRO A 356 -6.01 5.88 -23.08
C PRO A 356 -7.20 6.72 -23.54
N GLY A 357 -8.34 6.54 -22.91
CA GLY A 357 -9.53 7.33 -23.18
C GLY A 357 -9.29 8.83 -22.89
N SER A 358 -9.65 9.70 -23.83
CA SER A 358 -9.53 11.14 -23.64
C SER A 358 -10.67 11.69 -22.76
N GLY A 359 -10.33 12.34 -21.65
CA GLY A 359 -11.32 12.91 -20.71
C GLY A 359 -12.13 11.87 -19.94
N THR A 360 -11.66 10.64 -19.90
CA THR A 360 -12.26 9.51 -19.16
C THR A 360 -11.22 8.88 -18.27
N GLY A 361 -11.64 8.24 -17.18
CA GLY A 361 -10.76 7.40 -16.39
C GLY A 361 -10.56 6.03 -17.04
N ASN A 362 -9.43 5.42 -16.76
CA ASN A 362 -9.07 4.09 -17.22
C ASN A 362 -9.12 3.12 -16.03
N ALA A 363 -9.93 2.08 -16.15
CA ALA A 363 -9.99 1.00 -15.17
C ALA A 363 -10.17 -0.32 -15.92
N VAL A 364 -9.65 -1.41 -15.36
CA VAL A 364 -10.00 -2.74 -15.85
C VAL A 364 -11.46 -2.96 -15.51
N PHE A 365 -12.29 -2.95 -16.52
CA PHE A 365 -13.73 -3.18 -16.43
C PHE A 365 -14.07 -4.40 -17.26
N GLN A 366 -14.64 -5.42 -16.61
CA GLN A 366 -15.19 -6.60 -17.27
C GLN A 366 -16.64 -6.78 -16.88
#